data_9b2664a8fdc48028bd8b2a84398263a2
#
_entry.id   9b2664a8fdc48028bd8b2a84398263a2
#
_cell.length_a   1.000
_cell.length_b   1.000
_cell.length_c   1.000
_cell.angle_alpha   90.00
_cell.angle_beta   90.00
_cell.angle_gamma   90.00
#
_symmetry.space_group_name_H-M   'P 1'
#
loop_
_entity.id
_entity.type
_entity.pdbx_description
1 polymer ?
#
loop_
_entity_poly.entity_id
_entity_poly.type
_entity_poly.pdbx_seq_one_letter_code
_entity_poly.pdbx_strand_id
1 'polypeptide(L)'
;MSNNRRRGPMGGPGRGMAPGEKAKDLKGTMVKLIKYMRRFYVPIVMVIIFAIASTVFNIVGPTILGDATTEIFKGLVHKVSGGSGIDFDKVTHILLMLLSLYVASAIFSFIQGLIMTHVSNNVSYQMRKDISEKIHRMPMKYFESRTYGEVLSRVTNDVDTLGQSLNQSMTQIITSTTQIVGVFIMMIRISIPMTIAVLLTLPLSMGLIGLIMSKSQPYFKAQQKHLGELNGQVEEIYSGHNIVKAFNKEESVIEEFKEVNGKLYNSAWRSQFFSGAMMPLMQFVGNLGYVAVTILGGYLAIKKTIEVGQIQSFLQYVRNFSQPITQLAQVGNMMQTTAASAERVFEFLEEEEEIEVEKDAVPVDTLAGNVTFEHVNFGYNKDQTIINDFSVDVKEGQKVAIVGPTGAGKTTLIKLLMRFYDVNGGCIKVDGQDIREFKRSDLREMFGMVLQDTWLYNASIRDNIRYGKLDASEEEIQGAARAAYAHHFIETQPGGYDMEINEESNNISQGQKQLLTIARAILADPKILILDEATSSVDTRTEERIQMAMDNLMQGRTSFVIAHRLSTIKDADVILVMNHGDIVEQGNHEELLAKGGFYADLYNSQFENA
;
A
#
# COMPACT_ATOMS: atom_id res chain seq x y z
N MET A 1 8.64 25.86 23.07
CA MET A 1 7.37 25.08 22.97
C MET A 1 7.61 23.97 21.95
N SER A 2 7.65 22.74 22.41
CA SER A 2 8.13 21.58 21.65
C SER A 2 7.10 21.10 20.65
N ASN A 3 7.45 21.13 19.37
CA ASN A 3 6.64 20.58 18.30
C ASN A 3 6.96 19.07 18.12
N ASN A 4 6.11 18.25 18.66
CA ASN A 4 6.19 16.78 18.60
C ASN A 4 5.80 16.29 17.19
N ARG A 5 6.75 16.30 16.24
CA ARG A 5 6.57 15.60 14.96
C ARG A 5 6.75 14.09 15.21
N ARG A 6 5.66 13.38 15.34
CA ARG A 6 5.64 11.91 15.30
C ARG A 6 6.07 11.45 13.91
N ARG A 7 7.33 10.99 13.80
CA ARG A 7 7.77 10.19 12.65
C ARG A 7 7.04 8.84 12.73
N GLY A 8 6.27 8.50 11.70
CA GLY A 8 5.65 7.19 11.56
C GLY A 8 6.73 6.11 11.34
N PRO A 9 6.54 4.88 11.83
CA PRO A 9 7.54 3.83 11.74
C PRO A 9 7.68 3.31 10.31
N MET A 10 8.92 3.21 9.82
CA MET A 10 9.28 2.50 8.58
C MET A 10 8.87 1.03 8.69
N GLY A 11 8.08 0.55 7.73
CA GLY A 11 7.62 -0.83 7.65
C GLY A 11 8.71 -1.77 7.16
N GLY A 12 9.25 -2.62 8.04
CA GLY A 12 10.03 -3.79 7.66
C GLY A 12 9.11 -4.95 7.20
N PRO A 13 9.60 -5.89 6.38
CA PRO A 13 8.82 -7.05 5.95
C PRO A 13 8.60 -7.99 7.13
N GLY A 14 7.39 -8.06 7.65
CA GLY A 14 7.03 -8.97 8.75
C GLY A 14 6.00 -8.45 9.75
N ARG A 15 5.22 -7.43 9.44
CA ARG A 15 4.06 -7.07 10.26
C ARG A 15 3.00 -8.15 10.13
N GLY A 16 3.02 -9.11 11.07
CA GLY A 16 1.83 -9.85 11.43
C GLY A 16 0.71 -8.83 11.68
N MET A 17 -0.48 -9.07 11.10
CA MET A 17 -1.67 -8.21 11.14
C MET A 17 -1.82 -7.55 12.52
N ALA A 18 -1.46 -6.27 12.63
CA ALA A 18 -2.06 -5.43 13.66
C ALA A 18 -3.59 -5.50 13.45
N PRO A 19 -4.41 -5.50 14.51
CA PRO A 19 -5.86 -5.45 14.33
C PRO A 19 -6.16 -4.24 13.44
N GLY A 20 -6.58 -4.52 12.19
CA GLY A 20 -6.74 -3.53 11.15
C GLY A 20 -7.65 -2.41 11.62
N GLU A 21 -7.33 -1.19 11.26
CA GLU A 21 -8.25 -0.07 11.40
C GLU A 21 -9.61 -0.50 10.88
N LYS A 22 -10.65 -0.29 11.70
CA LYS A 22 -12.01 -0.61 11.27
C LYS A 22 -12.42 0.39 10.20
N ALA A 23 -13.02 -0.09 9.13
CA ALA A 23 -13.60 0.78 8.11
C ALA A 23 -14.57 1.79 8.76
N LYS A 24 -14.47 3.05 8.38
CA LYS A 24 -15.35 4.14 8.86
C LYS A 24 -16.77 3.95 8.33
N ASP A 25 -16.89 3.57 7.03
CA ASP A 25 -18.15 3.25 6.36
C ASP A 25 -18.10 1.88 5.69
N LEU A 26 -18.32 0.82 6.49
CA LEU A 26 -18.35 -0.55 6.01
C LEU A 26 -19.40 -0.75 4.91
N LYS A 27 -20.62 -0.21 5.07
CA LYS A 27 -21.70 -0.45 4.12
C LYS A 27 -21.46 0.24 2.77
N GLY A 28 -21.08 1.52 2.80
CA GLY A 28 -20.80 2.28 1.58
C GLY A 28 -19.62 1.68 0.81
N THR A 29 -18.56 1.32 1.52
CA THR A 29 -17.36 0.72 0.91
C THR A 29 -17.65 -0.65 0.26
N MET A 30 -18.44 -1.51 0.94
CA MET A 30 -18.85 -2.81 0.36
C MET A 30 -19.73 -2.63 -0.88
N VAL A 31 -20.60 -1.63 -0.91
CA VAL A 31 -21.40 -1.31 -2.11
C VAL A 31 -20.50 -0.85 -3.27
N LYS A 32 -19.48 0.00 -3.01
CA LYS A 32 -18.49 0.40 -4.01
C LYS A 32 -17.73 -0.81 -4.56
N LEU A 33 -17.29 -1.70 -3.67
CA LEU A 33 -16.58 -2.92 -4.06
C LEU A 33 -17.45 -3.84 -4.94
N ILE A 34 -18.72 -4.07 -4.57
CA ILE A 34 -19.67 -4.85 -5.39
C ILE A 34 -19.89 -4.19 -6.75
N LYS A 35 -20.02 -2.86 -6.79
CA LYS A 35 -20.16 -2.10 -8.05
C LYS A 35 -18.92 -2.24 -8.92
N TYR A 36 -17.73 -2.20 -8.34
CA TYR A 36 -16.46 -2.41 -9.04
C TYR A 36 -16.38 -3.82 -9.65
N MET A 37 -16.86 -4.84 -8.91
CA MET A 37 -16.89 -6.24 -9.36
C MET A 37 -17.98 -6.53 -10.40
N ARG A 38 -18.84 -5.58 -10.74
CA ARG A 38 -19.96 -5.78 -11.69
C ARG A 38 -19.50 -6.32 -13.06
N ARG A 39 -18.30 -5.98 -13.50
CA ARG A 39 -17.69 -6.51 -14.74
C ARG A 39 -17.45 -8.03 -14.70
N PHE A 40 -17.40 -8.63 -13.53
CA PHE A 40 -17.20 -10.07 -13.29
C PHE A 40 -18.49 -10.80 -12.90
N TYR A 41 -19.65 -10.18 -13.15
CA TYR A 41 -20.96 -10.71 -12.75
C TYR A 41 -21.20 -12.17 -13.21
N VAL A 42 -20.91 -12.49 -14.47
CA VAL A 42 -21.15 -13.85 -15.01
C VAL A 42 -20.29 -14.91 -14.30
N PRO A 43 -18.95 -14.77 -14.20
CA PRO A 43 -18.14 -15.68 -13.41
C PRO A 43 -18.59 -15.82 -11.94
N ILE A 44 -18.99 -14.74 -11.30
CA ILE A 44 -19.46 -14.78 -9.90
C ILE A 44 -20.74 -15.60 -9.76
N VAL A 45 -21.70 -15.44 -10.68
CA VAL A 45 -22.93 -16.26 -10.69
C VAL A 45 -22.59 -17.74 -10.89
N MET A 46 -21.64 -18.07 -11.76
CA MET A 46 -21.16 -19.45 -11.93
C MET A 46 -20.56 -20.01 -10.64
N VAL A 47 -19.72 -19.21 -9.93
CA VAL A 47 -19.16 -19.59 -8.63
C VAL A 47 -20.27 -19.91 -7.63
N ILE A 48 -21.32 -19.09 -7.55
CA ILE A 48 -22.46 -19.31 -6.67
C ILE A 48 -23.16 -20.63 -6.99
N ILE A 49 -23.45 -20.89 -8.26
CA ILE A 49 -24.13 -22.12 -8.70
C ILE A 49 -23.29 -23.35 -8.33
N PHE A 50 -22.00 -23.37 -8.68
CA PHE A 50 -21.13 -24.52 -8.41
C PHE A 50 -20.90 -24.72 -6.90
N ALA A 51 -20.79 -23.63 -6.11
CA ALA A 51 -20.66 -23.70 -4.67
C ALA A 51 -21.90 -24.31 -4.01
N ILE A 52 -23.09 -23.88 -4.40
CA ILE A 52 -24.35 -24.45 -3.90
C ILE A 52 -24.47 -25.91 -4.30
N ALA A 53 -24.26 -26.25 -5.57
CA ALA A 53 -24.37 -27.64 -6.06
C ALA A 53 -23.39 -28.57 -5.33
N SER A 54 -22.11 -28.19 -5.22
CA SER A 54 -21.11 -28.96 -4.46
C SER A 54 -21.53 -29.17 -3.01
N THR A 55 -22.00 -28.11 -2.35
CA THR A 55 -22.41 -28.17 -0.94
C THR A 55 -23.65 -29.04 -0.75
N VAL A 56 -24.63 -28.96 -1.65
CA VAL A 56 -25.83 -29.82 -1.60
C VAL A 56 -25.45 -31.30 -1.71
N PHE A 57 -24.53 -31.65 -2.61
CA PHE A 57 -24.07 -33.05 -2.73
C PHE A 57 -23.38 -33.53 -1.43
N ASN A 58 -22.61 -32.68 -0.79
CA ASN A 58 -22.02 -33.00 0.51
C ASN A 58 -23.05 -33.15 1.64
N ILE A 59 -24.17 -32.38 1.60
CA ILE A 59 -25.25 -32.47 2.58
C ILE A 59 -26.05 -33.75 2.44
N VAL A 60 -26.23 -34.27 1.24
CA VAL A 60 -26.97 -35.49 0.98
C VAL A 60 -26.17 -36.76 1.36
N GLY A 61 -24.84 -36.68 1.31
CA GLY A 61 -23.93 -37.80 1.59
C GLY A 61 -24.21 -38.58 2.88
N PRO A 62 -24.33 -37.90 4.06
CA PRO A 62 -24.64 -38.58 5.32
C PRO A 62 -25.94 -39.38 5.32
N THR A 63 -26.97 -38.94 4.60
CA THR A 63 -28.23 -39.72 4.50
C THR A 63 -28.00 -41.01 3.72
N ILE A 64 -27.34 -40.96 2.58
CA ILE A 64 -27.05 -42.16 1.76
C ILE A 64 -26.17 -43.14 2.53
N LEU A 65 -25.17 -42.63 3.29
CA LEU A 65 -24.34 -43.49 4.15
C LEU A 65 -25.18 -44.14 5.26
N GLY A 66 -26.14 -43.42 5.82
CA GLY A 66 -27.11 -43.93 6.80
C GLY A 66 -27.99 -45.05 6.19
N ASP A 67 -28.44 -44.89 4.94
CA ASP A 67 -29.20 -45.93 4.26
C ASP A 67 -28.37 -47.21 4.11
N ALA A 68 -27.09 -47.11 3.73
CA ALA A 68 -26.17 -48.25 3.67
C ALA A 68 -26.02 -48.93 5.06
N THR A 69 -25.89 -48.15 6.13
CA THR A 69 -25.81 -48.65 7.49
C THR A 69 -27.11 -49.37 7.92
N THR A 70 -28.24 -48.83 7.54
CA THR A 70 -29.56 -49.44 7.80
C THR A 70 -29.69 -50.78 7.11
N GLU A 71 -29.28 -50.89 5.84
CA GLU A 71 -29.33 -52.15 5.07
C GLU A 71 -28.38 -53.20 5.69
N ILE A 72 -27.21 -52.84 6.11
CA ILE A 72 -26.29 -53.71 6.82
C ILE A 72 -26.93 -54.21 8.13
N PHE A 73 -27.54 -53.33 8.92
CA PHE A 73 -28.19 -53.65 10.17
C PHE A 73 -29.38 -54.61 9.96
N LYS A 74 -30.25 -54.30 9.00
CA LYS A 74 -31.41 -55.17 8.59
C LYS A 74 -30.90 -56.55 8.18
N GLY A 75 -29.85 -56.63 7.38
CA GLY A 75 -29.25 -57.90 6.97
C GLY A 75 -28.68 -58.72 8.11
N LEU A 76 -28.04 -58.07 9.12
CA LEU A 76 -27.55 -58.73 10.31
C LEU A 76 -28.70 -59.32 11.15
N VAL A 77 -29.76 -58.54 11.39
CA VAL A 77 -30.96 -58.99 12.11
C VAL A 77 -31.60 -60.17 11.38
N HIS A 78 -31.71 -60.09 10.05
CA HIS A 78 -32.26 -61.17 9.22
C HIS A 78 -31.43 -62.46 9.32
N LYS A 79 -30.08 -62.33 9.37
CA LYS A 79 -29.19 -63.48 9.50
C LYS A 79 -29.34 -64.15 10.88
N VAL A 80 -29.47 -63.38 11.95
CA VAL A 80 -29.72 -63.90 13.32
C VAL A 80 -31.06 -64.58 13.42
N SER A 81 -32.06 -64.14 12.60
CA SER A 81 -33.41 -64.77 12.50
C SER A 81 -33.48 -65.93 11.53
N GLY A 82 -32.34 -66.44 10.99
CA GLY A 82 -32.28 -67.59 10.10
C GLY A 82 -32.48 -67.30 8.60
N GLY A 83 -32.40 -66.01 8.18
CA GLY A 83 -32.54 -65.61 6.78
C GLY A 83 -31.24 -65.48 5.99
N SER A 84 -31.31 -64.94 4.76
CA SER A 84 -30.22 -64.84 3.75
C SER A 84 -29.01 -63.96 4.16
N GLY A 85 -29.15 -63.12 5.20
CA GLY A 85 -28.08 -62.24 5.63
C GLY A 85 -28.04 -60.85 4.95
N ILE A 86 -26.85 -60.26 4.83
CA ILE A 86 -26.66 -58.94 4.24
C ILE A 86 -26.71 -59.01 2.75
N ASP A 87 -27.49 -58.13 2.10
CA ASP A 87 -27.49 -57.90 0.66
C ASP A 87 -26.32 -56.97 0.27
N PHE A 88 -25.18 -57.60 -0.07
CA PHE A 88 -23.96 -56.86 -0.45
C PHE A 88 -24.13 -56.15 -1.81
N ASP A 89 -24.96 -56.63 -2.72
CA ASP A 89 -25.17 -55.98 -4.00
C ASP A 89 -25.87 -54.63 -3.82
N LYS A 90 -26.89 -54.59 -2.95
CA LYS A 90 -27.60 -53.37 -2.60
C LYS A 90 -26.71 -52.38 -1.85
N VAL A 91 -25.93 -52.85 -0.88
CA VAL A 91 -24.96 -52.00 -0.15
C VAL A 91 -23.90 -51.42 -1.11
N THR A 92 -23.36 -52.24 -2.02
CA THR A 92 -22.41 -51.81 -3.03
C THR A 92 -22.99 -50.73 -3.95
N HIS A 93 -24.25 -50.90 -4.40
CA HIS A 93 -24.92 -49.90 -5.22
C HIS A 93 -25.07 -48.55 -4.50
N ILE A 94 -25.46 -48.55 -3.22
CA ILE A 94 -25.58 -47.34 -2.39
C ILE A 94 -24.21 -46.66 -2.22
N LEU A 95 -23.14 -47.44 -1.99
CA LEU A 95 -21.78 -46.87 -1.83
C LEU A 95 -21.22 -46.32 -3.15
N LEU A 96 -21.51 -46.96 -4.30
CA LEU A 96 -21.12 -46.43 -5.60
C LEU A 96 -21.86 -45.12 -5.92
N MET A 97 -23.16 -45.04 -5.58
CA MET A 97 -23.92 -43.78 -5.68
C MET A 97 -23.33 -42.69 -4.80
N LEU A 98 -22.96 -42.99 -3.58
CA LEU A 98 -22.30 -42.05 -2.64
C LEU A 98 -20.95 -41.56 -3.21
N LEU A 99 -20.15 -42.52 -3.74
CA LEU A 99 -18.85 -42.17 -4.35
C LEU A 99 -19.04 -41.23 -5.55
N SER A 100 -20.03 -41.52 -6.41
CA SER A 100 -20.30 -40.67 -7.58
C SER A 100 -20.72 -39.26 -7.19
N LEU A 101 -21.51 -39.09 -6.12
CA LEU A 101 -21.88 -37.79 -5.58
C LEU A 101 -20.66 -37.01 -5.00
N TYR A 102 -19.78 -37.70 -4.31
CA TYR A 102 -18.58 -37.05 -3.78
C TYR A 102 -17.60 -36.63 -4.88
N VAL A 103 -17.45 -37.45 -5.92
CA VAL A 103 -16.65 -37.10 -7.10
C VAL A 103 -17.25 -35.88 -7.82
N ALA A 104 -18.58 -35.88 -8.04
CA ALA A 104 -19.27 -34.73 -8.63
C ALA A 104 -19.10 -33.46 -7.77
N SER A 105 -19.24 -33.57 -6.43
CA SER A 105 -19.00 -32.48 -5.49
C SER A 105 -17.57 -31.94 -5.59
N ALA A 106 -16.57 -32.83 -5.65
CA ALA A 106 -15.18 -32.45 -5.78
C ALA A 106 -14.89 -31.70 -7.09
N ILE A 107 -15.45 -32.17 -8.20
CA ILE A 107 -15.34 -31.52 -9.52
C ILE A 107 -15.94 -30.10 -9.45
N PHE A 108 -17.15 -29.97 -8.92
CA PHE A 108 -17.82 -28.66 -8.82
C PHE A 108 -17.06 -27.70 -7.91
N SER A 109 -16.53 -28.17 -6.77
CA SER A 109 -15.70 -27.38 -5.86
C SER A 109 -14.39 -26.95 -6.55
N PHE A 110 -13.78 -27.83 -7.32
CA PHE A 110 -12.57 -27.53 -8.08
C PHE A 110 -12.82 -26.45 -9.15
N ILE A 111 -13.88 -26.61 -9.96
CA ILE A 111 -14.26 -25.62 -10.98
C ILE A 111 -14.57 -24.27 -10.33
N GLN A 112 -15.34 -24.26 -9.25
CA GLN A 112 -15.64 -23.07 -8.47
C GLN A 112 -14.37 -22.36 -7.97
N GLY A 113 -13.41 -23.13 -7.43
CA GLY A 113 -12.13 -22.59 -6.96
C GLY A 113 -11.31 -21.95 -8.09
N LEU A 114 -11.22 -22.61 -9.25
CA LEU A 114 -10.54 -22.06 -10.43
C LEU A 114 -11.16 -20.73 -10.89
N ILE A 115 -12.50 -20.70 -11.02
CA ILE A 115 -13.20 -19.47 -11.45
C ILE A 115 -12.98 -18.35 -10.43
N MET A 116 -13.11 -18.63 -9.12
CA MET A 116 -12.96 -17.61 -8.08
C MET A 116 -11.55 -17.08 -8.01
N THR A 117 -10.53 -17.93 -8.15
CA THR A 117 -9.12 -17.51 -8.22
C THR A 117 -8.88 -16.59 -9.41
N HIS A 118 -9.43 -16.94 -10.59
CA HIS A 118 -9.32 -16.11 -11.78
C HIS A 118 -9.99 -14.73 -11.58
N VAL A 119 -11.20 -14.70 -11.01
CA VAL A 119 -11.91 -13.44 -10.70
C VAL A 119 -11.10 -12.59 -9.72
N SER A 120 -10.64 -13.17 -8.61
CA SER A 120 -9.88 -12.46 -7.58
C SER A 120 -8.59 -11.84 -8.15
N ASN A 121 -7.82 -12.62 -8.92
CA ASN A 121 -6.59 -12.14 -9.54
C ASN A 121 -6.83 -11.02 -10.56
N ASN A 122 -7.90 -11.13 -11.37
CA ASN A 122 -8.25 -10.07 -12.32
C ASN A 122 -8.73 -8.79 -11.62
N VAL A 123 -9.45 -8.89 -10.50
CA VAL A 123 -9.82 -7.73 -9.68
C VAL A 123 -8.57 -7.04 -9.15
N SER A 124 -7.63 -7.80 -8.57
CA SER A 124 -6.36 -7.27 -8.06
C SER A 124 -5.52 -6.63 -9.17
N TYR A 125 -5.39 -7.28 -10.31
CA TYR A 125 -4.69 -6.74 -11.48
C TYR A 125 -5.27 -5.40 -11.92
N GLN A 126 -6.61 -5.34 -12.06
CA GLN A 126 -7.27 -4.13 -12.52
C GLN A 126 -7.16 -2.99 -11.50
N MET A 127 -7.28 -3.29 -10.18
CA MET A 127 -7.08 -2.27 -9.15
C MET A 127 -5.67 -1.71 -9.17
N ARG A 128 -4.64 -2.55 -9.30
CA ARG A 128 -3.25 -2.08 -9.42
C ARG A 128 -3.05 -1.22 -10.66
N LYS A 129 -3.66 -1.61 -11.79
CA LYS A 129 -3.63 -0.81 -13.02
C LYS A 129 -4.26 0.56 -12.79
N ASP A 130 -5.49 0.59 -12.25
CA ASP A 130 -6.23 1.83 -12.00
C ASP A 130 -5.47 2.74 -11.02
N ILE A 131 -4.85 2.17 -9.97
CA ILE A 131 -4.00 2.91 -9.02
C ILE A 131 -2.74 3.44 -9.72
N SER A 132 -2.06 2.62 -10.51
CA SER A 132 -0.84 3.03 -11.22
C SER A 132 -1.12 4.18 -12.20
N GLU A 133 -2.19 4.10 -12.98
CA GLU A 133 -2.61 5.18 -13.87
C GLU A 133 -2.99 6.46 -13.09
N LYS A 134 -3.65 6.29 -11.93
CA LYS A 134 -4.04 7.40 -11.05
C LYS A 134 -2.82 8.11 -10.46
N ILE A 135 -1.78 7.37 -10.03
CA ILE A 135 -0.55 7.95 -9.47
C ILE A 135 0.04 9.03 -10.37
N HIS A 136 0.06 8.79 -11.68
CA HIS A 136 0.63 9.74 -12.65
C HIS A 136 -0.23 10.99 -12.89
N ARG A 137 -1.48 10.99 -12.43
CA ARG A 137 -2.41 12.14 -12.56
C ARG A 137 -2.66 12.87 -11.25
N MET A 138 -2.03 12.39 -10.16
CA MET A 138 -2.23 12.98 -8.84
C MET A 138 -1.40 14.25 -8.64
N PRO A 139 -1.97 15.27 -7.98
CA PRO A 139 -1.25 16.51 -7.68
C PRO A 139 -0.11 16.26 -6.68
N MET A 140 0.99 17.03 -6.81
CA MET A 140 2.16 16.94 -5.92
C MET A 140 1.80 17.12 -4.44
N LYS A 141 0.79 17.95 -4.15
CA LYS A 141 0.23 18.16 -2.80
C LYS A 141 -0.16 16.85 -2.10
N TYR A 142 -0.67 15.88 -2.84
CA TYR A 142 -1.05 14.58 -2.29
C TYR A 142 0.16 13.83 -1.73
N PHE A 143 1.26 13.79 -2.51
CA PHE A 143 2.48 13.07 -2.12
C PHE A 143 3.24 13.77 -1.01
N GLU A 144 3.25 15.11 -0.99
CA GLU A 144 3.93 15.88 0.07
C GLU A 144 3.20 15.81 1.42
N SER A 145 1.89 15.56 1.41
CA SER A 145 1.08 15.44 2.64
C SER A 145 1.12 14.05 3.27
N ARG A 146 1.66 13.03 2.57
CA ARG A 146 1.65 11.62 2.98
C ARG A 146 3.05 11.01 2.90
N THR A 147 3.24 9.89 3.61
CA THR A 147 4.50 9.15 3.51
C THR A 147 4.52 8.27 2.27
N TYR A 148 5.70 8.11 1.67
CA TYR A 148 5.90 7.21 0.53
C TYR A 148 5.41 5.78 0.80
N GLY A 149 5.69 5.26 2.01
CA GLY A 149 5.26 3.93 2.44
C GLY A 149 3.73 3.78 2.53
N GLU A 150 2.99 4.85 2.86
CA GLU A 150 1.52 4.84 2.88
C GLU A 150 0.94 4.63 1.47
N VAL A 151 1.46 5.36 0.48
CA VAL A 151 1.02 5.25 -0.92
C VAL A 151 1.37 3.87 -1.48
N LEU A 152 2.60 3.40 -1.26
CA LEU A 152 3.05 2.07 -1.71
C LEU A 152 2.20 0.95 -1.09
N SER A 153 1.86 1.06 0.20
CA SER A 153 1.03 0.06 0.89
C SER A 153 -0.37 -0.10 0.26
N ARG A 154 -0.94 0.95 -0.33
CA ARG A 154 -2.23 0.87 -1.03
C ARG A 154 -2.14 0.04 -2.30
N VAL A 155 -1.06 0.19 -3.06
CA VAL A 155 -0.83 -0.57 -4.31
C VAL A 155 -0.54 -2.04 -4.04
N THR A 156 0.17 -2.34 -2.96
CA THR A 156 0.63 -3.69 -2.60
C THR A 156 -0.31 -4.35 -1.59
N ASN A 157 -0.18 -3.99 -0.32
CA ASN A 157 -0.81 -4.70 0.79
C ASN A 157 -2.34 -4.63 0.78
N ASP A 158 -2.91 -3.44 0.48
CA ASP A 158 -4.37 -3.28 0.49
C ASP A 158 -5.02 -4.04 -0.66
N VAL A 159 -4.45 -3.99 -1.86
CA VAL A 159 -4.96 -4.75 -3.02
C VAL A 159 -4.79 -6.26 -2.82
N ASP A 160 -3.67 -6.72 -2.23
CA ASP A 160 -3.48 -8.13 -1.91
C ASP A 160 -4.47 -8.63 -0.86
N THR A 161 -4.69 -7.83 0.19
CA THR A 161 -5.71 -8.11 1.20
C THR A 161 -7.10 -8.24 0.58
N LEU A 162 -7.46 -7.34 -0.34
CA LEU A 162 -8.72 -7.42 -1.09
C LEU A 162 -8.82 -8.70 -1.92
N GLY A 163 -7.78 -9.02 -2.70
CA GLY A 163 -7.76 -10.21 -3.54
C GLY A 163 -7.91 -11.50 -2.74
N GLN A 164 -7.13 -11.67 -1.68
CA GLN A 164 -7.20 -12.83 -0.80
C GLN A 164 -8.55 -12.95 -0.09
N SER A 165 -9.03 -11.84 0.45
CA SER A 165 -10.30 -11.80 1.17
C SER A 165 -11.48 -12.08 0.26
N LEU A 166 -11.50 -11.57 -0.97
CA LEU A 166 -12.54 -11.85 -1.95
C LEU A 166 -12.60 -13.34 -2.27
N ASN A 167 -11.44 -13.94 -2.55
CA ASN A 167 -11.38 -15.37 -2.87
C ASN A 167 -11.92 -16.23 -1.72
N GLN A 168 -11.48 -15.97 -0.50
CA GLN A 168 -11.83 -16.77 0.67
C GLN A 168 -13.24 -16.45 1.20
N SER A 169 -13.58 -15.17 1.38
CA SER A 169 -14.83 -14.78 2.04
C SER A 169 -16.06 -15.08 1.20
N MET A 170 -16.03 -14.78 -0.11
CA MET A 170 -17.19 -15.03 -0.97
C MET A 170 -17.54 -16.52 -1.03
N THR A 171 -16.53 -17.36 -1.27
CA THR A 171 -16.71 -18.81 -1.26
C THR A 171 -17.28 -19.30 0.06
N GLN A 172 -16.70 -18.84 1.16
CA GLN A 172 -17.05 -19.30 2.50
C GLN A 172 -18.46 -18.87 2.94
N ILE A 173 -18.89 -17.66 2.59
CA ILE A 173 -20.27 -17.19 2.87
C ILE A 173 -21.27 -18.11 2.16
N ILE A 174 -21.08 -18.37 0.88
CA ILE A 174 -22.01 -19.16 0.06
C ILE A 174 -22.07 -20.60 0.59
N THR A 175 -20.92 -21.25 0.74
CA THR A 175 -20.86 -22.67 1.17
C THR A 175 -21.37 -22.83 2.60
N SER A 176 -20.94 -21.97 3.56
CA SER A 176 -21.38 -22.08 4.95
C SER A 176 -22.87 -21.77 5.13
N THR A 177 -23.41 -20.78 4.42
CA THR A 177 -24.85 -20.48 4.48
C THR A 177 -25.66 -21.63 3.89
N THR A 178 -25.25 -22.14 2.73
CA THR A 178 -25.91 -23.31 2.09
C THR A 178 -25.85 -24.53 3.02
N GLN A 179 -24.71 -24.76 3.67
CA GLN A 179 -24.51 -25.90 4.55
C GLN A 179 -25.37 -25.79 5.82
N ILE A 180 -25.42 -24.62 6.49
CA ILE A 180 -26.27 -24.40 7.66
C ILE A 180 -27.73 -24.66 7.33
N VAL A 181 -28.23 -24.03 6.26
CA VAL A 181 -29.64 -24.17 5.84
C VAL A 181 -29.95 -25.60 5.44
N GLY A 182 -29.10 -26.23 4.62
CA GLY A 182 -29.34 -27.57 4.13
C GLY A 182 -29.22 -28.64 5.22
N VAL A 183 -28.21 -28.56 6.08
CA VAL A 183 -28.06 -29.49 7.23
C VAL A 183 -29.25 -29.32 8.19
N PHE A 184 -29.68 -28.10 8.48
CA PHE A 184 -30.83 -27.84 9.32
C PHE A 184 -32.12 -28.47 8.77
N ILE A 185 -32.38 -28.35 7.47
CA ILE A 185 -33.52 -28.99 6.80
C ILE A 185 -33.43 -30.51 6.93
N MET A 186 -32.23 -31.10 6.71
CA MET A 186 -32.06 -32.56 6.81
C MET A 186 -32.24 -33.07 8.25
N MET A 187 -31.80 -32.33 9.25
CA MET A 187 -31.98 -32.66 10.66
C MET A 187 -33.48 -32.68 11.03
N ILE A 188 -34.23 -31.65 10.62
CA ILE A 188 -35.71 -31.60 10.87
C ILE A 188 -36.41 -32.80 10.18
N ARG A 189 -36.00 -33.16 8.96
CA ARG A 189 -36.61 -34.31 8.24
C ARG A 189 -36.38 -35.64 8.93
N ILE A 190 -35.25 -35.82 9.65
CA ILE A 190 -34.96 -37.06 10.38
C ILE A 190 -35.72 -37.06 11.70
N SER A 191 -35.56 -36.03 12.55
CA SER A 191 -36.19 -35.99 13.86
C SER A 191 -36.20 -34.60 14.46
N ILE A 192 -37.40 -34.02 14.68
CA ILE A 192 -37.57 -32.74 15.34
C ILE A 192 -37.05 -32.77 16.79
N PRO A 193 -37.36 -33.79 17.64
CA PRO A 193 -36.83 -33.84 18.99
C PRO A 193 -35.30 -33.84 19.08
N MET A 194 -34.63 -34.60 18.20
CA MET A 194 -33.16 -34.62 18.15
C MET A 194 -32.60 -33.26 17.68
N THR A 195 -33.27 -32.60 16.75
CA THR A 195 -32.88 -31.26 16.28
C THR A 195 -32.95 -30.23 17.41
N ILE A 196 -34.04 -30.25 18.22
CA ILE A 196 -34.17 -29.39 19.38
C ILE A 196 -33.05 -29.64 20.40
N ALA A 197 -32.71 -30.92 20.68
CA ALA A 197 -31.62 -31.27 21.59
C ALA A 197 -30.28 -30.66 21.15
N VAL A 198 -29.98 -30.66 19.85
CA VAL A 198 -28.76 -30.01 19.29
C VAL A 198 -28.86 -28.48 19.38
N LEU A 199 -29.99 -27.90 19.04
CA LEU A 199 -30.18 -26.45 19.14
C LEU A 199 -29.99 -25.92 20.54
N LEU A 200 -30.28 -26.70 21.59
CA LEU A 200 -30.04 -26.33 22.98
C LEU A 200 -28.55 -26.26 23.35
N THR A 201 -27.67 -26.91 22.57
CA THR A 201 -26.21 -26.78 22.77
C THR A 201 -25.65 -25.45 22.25
N LEU A 202 -26.36 -24.75 21.34
CA LEU A 202 -25.90 -23.47 20.79
C LEU A 202 -25.82 -22.35 21.82
N PRO A 203 -26.88 -22.04 22.62
CA PRO A 203 -26.78 -21.03 23.66
C PRO A 203 -25.74 -21.37 24.72
N LEU A 204 -25.54 -22.65 25.04
CA LEU A 204 -24.48 -23.09 25.94
C LEU A 204 -23.10 -22.77 25.36
N SER A 205 -22.88 -23.08 24.09
CA SER A 205 -21.65 -22.74 23.37
C SER A 205 -21.40 -21.23 23.30
N MET A 206 -22.43 -20.44 22.95
CA MET A 206 -22.34 -18.98 22.87
C MET A 206 -22.04 -18.36 24.23
N GLY A 207 -22.65 -18.87 25.31
CA GLY A 207 -22.36 -18.44 26.68
C GLY A 207 -20.91 -18.70 27.09
N LEU A 208 -20.37 -19.88 26.79
CA LEU A 208 -18.97 -20.23 27.05
C LEU A 208 -18.01 -19.35 26.25
N ILE A 209 -18.28 -19.17 24.95
CA ILE A 209 -17.48 -18.27 24.10
C ILE A 209 -17.47 -16.86 24.68
N GLY A 210 -18.62 -16.33 25.05
CA GLY A 210 -18.76 -15.00 25.66
C GLY A 210 -17.95 -14.85 26.96
N LEU A 211 -17.99 -15.86 27.82
CA LEU A 211 -17.21 -15.89 29.06
C LEU A 211 -15.69 -15.92 28.80
N ILE A 212 -15.24 -16.77 27.89
CA ILE A 212 -13.81 -16.86 27.53
C ILE A 212 -13.34 -15.54 26.89
N MET A 213 -14.10 -15.01 25.94
CA MET A 213 -13.77 -13.76 25.26
C MET A 213 -13.70 -12.58 26.22
N SER A 214 -14.66 -12.44 27.14
CA SER A 214 -14.64 -11.37 28.15
C SER A 214 -13.40 -11.43 29.05
N LYS A 215 -12.91 -12.62 29.36
CA LYS A 215 -11.70 -12.83 30.18
C LYS A 215 -10.40 -12.70 29.37
N SER A 216 -10.39 -13.13 28.12
CA SER A 216 -9.20 -13.10 27.24
C SER A 216 -8.91 -11.70 26.69
N GLN A 217 -9.93 -10.91 26.36
CA GLN A 217 -9.81 -9.65 25.65
C GLN A 217 -8.91 -8.61 26.35
N PRO A 218 -8.96 -8.40 27.68
CA PRO A 218 -8.04 -7.49 28.37
C PRO A 218 -6.58 -7.87 28.21
N TYR A 219 -6.27 -9.17 28.31
CA TYR A 219 -4.92 -9.69 28.15
C TYR A 219 -4.45 -9.60 26.70
N PHE A 220 -5.33 -9.85 25.73
CA PHE A 220 -5.02 -9.67 24.32
C PHE A 220 -4.69 -8.21 23.98
N LYS A 221 -5.46 -7.26 24.50
CA LYS A 221 -5.16 -5.82 24.33
C LYS A 221 -3.83 -5.44 24.97
N ALA A 222 -3.56 -5.94 26.19
CA ALA A 222 -2.28 -5.70 26.88
C ALA A 222 -1.10 -6.32 26.11
N GLN A 223 -1.26 -7.54 25.59
CA GLN A 223 -0.27 -8.19 24.73
C GLN A 223 0.06 -7.35 23.50
N GLN A 224 -0.96 -6.84 22.77
CA GLN A 224 -0.74 -5.99 21.60
C GLN A 224 -0.05 -4.67 21.97
N LYS A 225 -0.42 -4.06 23.10
CA LYS A 225 0.22 -2.85 23.61
C LYS A 225 1.71 -3.09 23.88
N HIS A 226 2.04 -4.10 24.69
CA HIS A 226 3.43 -4.40 25.05
C HIS A 226 4.26 -4.90 23.88
N LEU A 227 3.65 -5.59 22.89
CA LEU A 227 4.33 -5.95 21.65
C LEU A 227 4.68 -4.69 20.82
N GLY A 228 3.78 -3.71 20.77
CA GLY A 228 4.05 -2.43 20.13
C GLY A 228 5.17 -1.64 20.84
N GLU A 229 5.15 -1.61 22.17
CA GLU A 229 6.22 -0.98 22.99
C GLU A 229 7.56 -1.66 22.73
N LEU A 230 7.61 -3.01 22.73
CA LEU A 230 8.83 -3.78 22.49
C LEU A 230 9.38 -3.53 21.08
N ASN A 231 8.52 -3.55 20.04
CA ASN A 231 8.94 -3.29 18.67
C ASN A 231 9.48 -1.86 18.52
N GLY A 232 8.82 -0.87 19.13
CA GLY A 232 9.31 0.52 19.12
C GLY A 232 10.67 0.65 19.78
N GLN A 233 10.89 -0.01 20.93
CA GLN A 233 12.17 -0.04 21.61
C GLN A 233 13.27 -0.69 20.76
N VAL A 234 12.97 -1.85 20.13
CA VAL A 234 13.94 -2.52 19.25
C VAL A 234 14.31 -1.62 18.06
N GLU A 235 13.34 -0.96 17.42
CA GLU A 235 13.59 -0.03 16.30
C GLU A 235 14.44 1.16 16.73
N GLU A 236 14.14 1.76 17.88
CA GLU A 236 14.90 2.88 18.44
C GLU A 236 16.35 2.50 18.74
N ILE A 237 16.55 1.38 19.46
CA ILE A 237 17.88 0.89 19.84
C ILE A 237 18.67 0.45 18.62
N TYR A 238 18.05 -0.23 17.66
CA TYR A 238 18.73 -0.66 16.42
C TYR A 238 19.18 0.54 15.59
N SER A 239 18.31 1.54 15.44
CA SER A 239 18.64 2.78 14.73
C SER A 239 19.71 3.61 15.45
N GLY A 240 19.69 3.60 16.80
CA GLY A 240 20.64 4.30 17.64
C GLY A 240 21.82 3.44 18.11
N HIS A 241 22.07 2.25 17.53
CA HIS A 241 23.04 1.28 18.05
C HIS A 241 24.44 1.84 18.24
N ASN A 242 24.91 2.66 17.30
CA ASN A 242 26.23 3.32 17.38
C ASN A 242 26.32 4.26 18.60
N ILE A 243 25.21 4.93 18.95
CA ILE A 243 25.13 5.84 20.11
C ILE A 243 25.15 5.02 21.41
N VAL A 244 24.36 3.93 21.48
CA VAL A 244 24.37 3.01 22.62
C VAL A 244 25.78 2.50 22.90
N LYS A 245 26.51 2.09 21.83
CA LYS A 245 27.90 1.63 21.92
C LYS A 245 28.85 2.75 22.36
N ALA A 246 28.74 3.93 21.78
CA ALA A 246 29.62 5.06 22.08
C ALA A 246 29.52 5.52 23.56
N PHE A 247 28.33 5.34 24.15
CA PHE A 247 28.07 5.74 25.54
C PHE A 247 28.07 4.57 26.55
N ASN A 248 28.41 3.33 26.12
CA ASN A 248 28.44 2.11 26.94
C ASN A 248 27.14 1.90 27.74
N LYS A 249 25.98 1.97 27.04
CA LYS A 249 24.65 1.86 27.65
C LYS A 249 23.95 0.52 27.41
N GLU A 250 24.68 -0.51 26.93
CA GLU A 250 24.13 -1.80 26.56
C GLU A 250 23.39 -2.48 27.72
N GLU A 251 23.96 -2.47 28.92
CA GLU A 251 23.33 -3.12 30.09
C GLU A 251 22.01 -2.44 30.45
N SER A 252 21.97 -1.09 30.45
CA SER A 252 20.75 -0.32 30.74
C SER A 252 19.63 -0.64 29.74
N VAL A 253 19.98 -0.71 28.45
CA VAL A 253 19.05 -1.04 27.36
C VAL A 253 18.51 -2.47 27.48
N ILE A 254 19.39 -3.42 27.83
CA ILE A 254 18.99 -4.83 28.05
C ILE A 254 18.05 -4.95 29.25
N GLU A 255 18.27 -4.18 30.32
CA GLU A 255 17.40 -4.19 31.50
C GLU A 255 15.99 -3.67 31.19
N GLU A 256 15.91 -2.55 30.47
CA GLU A 256 14.65 -1.98 30.01
C GLU A 256 13.90 -2.96 29.07
N PHE A 257 14.61 -3.60 28.13
CA PHE A 257 14.06 -4.64 27.28
C PHE A 257 13.48 -5.80 28.07
N LYS A 258 14.20 -6.30 29.09
CA LYS A 258 13.73 -7.39 29.96
C LYS A 258 12.45 -7.01 30.69
N GLU A 259 12.32 -5.75 31.14
CA GLU A 259 11.10 -5.28 31.82
C GLU A 259 9.88 -5.32 30.87
N VAL A 260 10.01 -4.72 29.68
CA VAL A 260 8.94 -4.72 28.68
C VAL A 260 8.60 -6.12 28.21
N ASN A 261 9.61 -6.97 27.95
CA ASN A 261 9.43 -8.36 27.56
C ASN A 261 8.74 -9.20 28.66
N GLY A 262 9.03 -8.92 29.92
CA GLY A 262 8.35 -9.54 31.06
C GLY A 262 6.86 -9.20 31.13
N LYS A 263 6.49 -7.94 30.86
CA LYS A 263 5.09 -7.49 30.74
C LYS A 263 4.39 -8.16 29.55
N LEU A 264 5.08 -8.26 28.41
CA LEU A 264 4.60 -8.96 27.22
C LEU A 264 4.36 -10.44 27.51
N TYR A 265 5.33 -11.14 28.11
CA TYR A 265 5.22 -12.54 28.48
C TYR A 265 3.99 -12.82 29.35
N ASN A 266 3.78 -12.04 30.41
CA ASN A 266 2.65 -12.22 31.31
C ASN A 266 1.30 -12.01 30.63
N SER A 267 1.20 -11.03 29.73
CA SER A 267 0.00 -10.75 28.96
C SER A 267 -0.26 -11.82 27.90
N ALA A 268 0.78 -12.24 27.18
CA ALA A 268 0.72 -13.24 26.14
C ALA A 268 0.35 -14.61 26.69
N TRP A 269 0.99 -15.05 27.80
CA TRP A 269 0.68 -16.34 28.43
C TRP A 269 -0.81 -16.44 28.81
N ARG A 270 -1.35 -15.41 29.47
CA ARG A 270 -2.76 -15.39 29.88
C ARG A 270 -3.71 -15.33 28.68
N SER A 271 -3.40 -14.51 27.68
CA SER A 271 -4.16 -14.43 26.43
C SER A 271 -4.22 -15.79 25.74
N GLN A 272 -3.06 -16.46 25.59
CA GLN A 272 -2.95 -17.77 24.95
C GLN A 272 -3.64 -18.88 25.75
N PHE A 273 -3.54 -18.86 27.09
CA PHE A 273 -4.23 -19.81 27.93
C PHE A 273 -5.76 -19.77 27.72
N PHE A 274 -6.36 -18.59 27.83
CA PHE A 274 -7.81 -18.47 27.63
C PHE A 274 -8.22 -18.79 26.18
N SER A 275 -7.48 -18.31 25.21
CA SER A 275 -7.76 -18.60 23.79
C SER A 275 -7.58 -20.08 23.47
N GLY A 276 -6.54 -20.72 24.02
CA GLY A 276 -6.26 -22.15 23.83
C GLY A 276 -7.29 -23.06 24.51
N ALA A 277 -7.89 -22.63 25.63
CA ALA A 277 -8.95 -23.37 26.31
C ALA A 277 -10.27 -23.40 25.51
N MET A 278 -10.44 -22.48 24.53
CA MET A 278 -11.69 -22.38 23.76
C MET A 278 -12.00 -23.67 22.99
N MET A 279 -11.03 -24.21 22.23
CA MET A 279 -11.25 -25.42 21.40
C MET A 279 -11.63 -26.65 22.25
N PRO A 280 -10.89 -27.03 23.33
CA PRO A 280 -11.30 -28.15 24.19
C PRO A 280 -12.68 -28.00 24.82
N LEU A 281 -13.02 -26.78 25.27
CA LEU A 281 -14.35 -26.50 25.84
C LEU A 281 -15.47 -26.61 24.81
N MET A 282 -15.24 -26.11 23.60
CA MET A 282 -16.20 -26.26 22.50
C MET A 282 -16.37 -27.73 22.07
N GLN A 283 -15.28 -28.52 22.05
CA GLN A 283 -15.36 -29.97 21.83
C GLN A 283 -16.15 -30.65 22.93
N PHE A 284 -15.95 -30.28 24.19
CA PHE A 284 -16.73 -30.83 25.30
C PHE A 284 -18.23 -30.61 25.13
N VAL A 285 -18.64 -29.37 24.80
CA VAL A 285 -20.06 -29.05 24.54
C VAL A 285 -20.59 -29.83 23.33
N GLY A 286 -19.80 -29.94 22.25
CA GLY A 286 -20.14 -30.76 21.10
C GLY A 286 -20.33 -32.24 21.46
N ASN A 287 -19.47 -32.79 22.32
CA ASN A 287 -19.60 -34.16 22.81
C ASN A 287 -20.83 -34.38 23.72
N LEU A 288 -21.22 -33.39 24.52
CA LEU A 288 -22.48 -33.45 25.28
C LEU A 288 -23.68 -33.52 24.30
N GLY A 289 -23.68 -32.74 23.25
CA GLY A 289 -24.69 -32.82 22.18
C GLY A 289 -24.70 -34.20 21.48
N TYR A 290 -23.51 -34.75 21.20
CA TYR A 290 -23.38 -36.10 20.64
C TYR A 290 -23.98 -37.16 21.54
N VAL A 291 -23.70 -37.12 22.85
CA VAL A 291 -24.25 -38.09 23.85
C VAL A 291 -25.78 -37.94 23.91
N ALA A 292 -26.30 -36.71 24.02
CA ALA A 292 -27.73 -36.48 24.08
C ALA A 292 -28.45 -37.02 22.83
N VAL A 293 -27.91 -36.76 21.63
CA VAL A 293 -28.43 -37.26 20.35
C VAL A 293 -28.38 -38.79 20.28
N THR A 294 -27.29 -39.41 20.77
CA THR A 294 -27.16 -40.89 20.78
C THR A 294 -28.18 -41.55 21.69
N ILE A 295 -28.37 -41.00 22.90
CA ILE A 295 -29.37 -41.52 23.85
C ILE A 295 -30.80 -41.37 23.29
N LEU A 296 -31.14 -40.17 22.81
CA LEU A 296 -32.47 -39.89 22.27
C LEU A 296 -32.72 -40.67 20.97
N GLY A 297 -31.70 -40.76 20.12
CA GLY A 297 -31.76 -41.55 18.85
C GLY A 297 -31.96 -43.03 19.11
N GLY A 298 -31.22 -43.61 20.11
CA GLY A 298 -31.40 -44.99 20.51
C GLY A 298 -32.82 -45.26 21.04
N TYR A 299 -33.34 -44.35 21.90
CA TYR A 299 -34.73 -44.46 22.37
C TYR A 299 -35.76 -44.43 21.23
N LEU A 300 -35.61 -43.53 20.26
CA LEU A 300 -36.51 -43.42 19.10
C LEU A 300 -36.38 -44.61 18.14
N ALA A 301 -35.18 -45.18 18.02
CA ALA A 301 -34.96 -46.41 17.24
C ALA A 301 -35.65 -47.64 17.86
N ILE A 302 -35.57 -47.80 19.21
CA ILE A 302 -36.28 -48.85 19.92
C ILE A 302 -37.81 -48.70 19.72
N LYS A 303 -38.30 -47.46 19.70
CA LYS A 303 -39.71 -47.17 19.36
C LYS A 303 -40.03 -47.32 17.89
N LYS A 304 -39.08 -47.72 17.05
CA LYS A 304 -39.21 -47.84 15.57
C LYS A 304 -39.67 -46.55 14.87
N THR A 305 -39.41 -45.39 15.48
CA THR A 305 -39.72 -44.07 14.90
C THR A 305 -38.66 -43.62 13.90
N ILE A 306 -37.40 -44.03 14.12
CA ILE A 306 -36.27 -43.82 13.23
C ILE A 306 -35.48 -45.11 13.01
N GLU A 307 -34.71 -45.15 11.92
CA GLU A 307 -33.81 -46.27 11.62
C GLU A 307 -32.41 -46.05 12.20
N VAL A 308 -31.64 -47.15 12.42
CA VAL A 308 -30.29 -47.08 13.01
C VAL A 308 -29.34 -46.17 12.17
N GLY A 309 -29.42 -46.32 10.83
CA GLY A 309 -28.58 -45.48 9.97
C GLY A 309 -28.94 -43.98 10.02
N GLN A 310 -30.19 -43.65 10.37
CA GLN A 310 -30.58 -42.24 10.57
C GLN A 310 -29.95 -41.63 11.80
N ILE A 311 -29.65 -42.42 12.82
CA ILE A 311 -28.87 -41.94 13.98
C ILE A 311 -27.46 -41.54 13.52
N GLN A 312 -26.82 -42.42 12.70
CA GLN A 312 -25.48 -42.12 12.16
C GLN A 312 -25.47 -40.86 11.30
N SER A 313 -26.46 -40.73 10.38
CA SER A 313 -26.62 -39.53 9.54
C SER A 313 -26.77 -38.28 10.40
N PHE A 314 -27.60 -38.35 11.45
CA PHE A 314 -27.87 -37.22 12.35
C PHE A 314 -26.62 -36.81 13.14
N LEU A 315 -25.84 -37.77 13.64
CA LEU A 315 -24.57 -37.47 14.33
C LEU A 315 -23.57 -36.77 13.41
N GLN A 316 -23.55 -37.11 12.13
CA GLN A 316 -22.71 -36.43 11.15
C GLN A 316 -23.23 -35.02 10.84
N TYR A 317 -24.55 -34.84 10.79
CA TYR A 317 -25.14 -33.52 10.65
C TYR A 317 -24.86 -32.59 11.85
N VAL A 318 -24.83 -33.11 13.07
CA VAL A 318 -24.45 -32.35 14.26
C VAL A 318 -23.03 -31.76 14.11
N ARG A 319 -22.07 -32.56 13.65
CA ARG A 319 -20.71 -32.10 13.37
C ARG A 319 -20.66 -31.06 12.25
N ASN A 320 -21.39 -31.33 11.16
CA ASN A 320 -21.43 -30.47 9.98
C ASN A 320 -22.21 -29.16 10.21
N PHE A 321 -22.98 -29.02 11.29
CA PHE A 321 -23.75 -27.83 11.62
C PHE A 321 -22.93 -26.78 12.38
N SER A 322 -22.08 -27.21 13.29
CA SER A 322 -21.33 -26.28 14.16
C SER A 322 -20.16 -25.61 13.45
N GLN A 323 -19.46 -26.27 12.54
CA GLN A 323 -18.30 -25.77 11.85
C GLN A 323 -18.60 -24.53 10.96
N PRO A 324 -19.64 -24.52 10.10
CA PRO A 324 -19.96 -23.35 9.28
C PRO A 324 -20.33 -22.10 10.08
N ILE A 325 -20.91 -22.26 11.28
CA ILE A 325 -21.24 -21.11 12.16
C ILE A 325 -19.96 -20.40 12.59
N THR A 326 -18.93 -21.18 13.00
CA THR A 326 -17.62 -20.63 13.35
C THR A 326 -16.95 -19.95 12.14
N GLN A 327 -17.06 -20.55 10.96
CA GLN A 327 -16.53 -20.01 9.73
C GLN A 327 -17.17 -18.68 9.35
N LEU A 328 -18.51 -18.55 9.45
CA LEU A 328 -19.19 -17.26 9.20
C LEU A 328 -18.78 -16.17 10.19
N ALA A 329 -18.54 -16.53 11.46
CA ALA A 329 -18.02 -15.57 12.43
C ALA A 329 -16.62 -15.06 12.06
N GLN A 330 -15.73 -15.93 11.55
CA GLN A 330 -14.41 -15.55 11.05
C GLN A 330 -14.51 -14.65 9.81
N VAL A 331 -15.42 -14.95 8.89
CA VAL A 331 -15.68 -14.11 7.71
C VAL A 331 -16.13 -12.70 8.11
N GLY A 332 -16.94 -12.57 9.17
CA GLY A 332 -17.34 -11.26 9.69
C GLY A 332 -16.15 -10.36 10.07
N ASN A 333 -15.13 -10.93 10.71
CA ASN A 333 -13.90 -10.21 11.04
C ASN A 333 -13.07 -9.89 9.78
N MET A 334 -12.96 -10.84 8.87
CA MET A 334 -12.25 -10.66 7.60
C MET A 334 -12.90 -9.56 6.74
N MET A 335 -14.22 -9.50 6.69
CA MET A 335 -14.95 -8.44 5.98
C MET A 335 -14.65 -7.04 6.52
N GLN A 336 -14.42 -6.88 7.82
CA GLN A 336 -14.01 -5.59 8.38
C GLN A 336 -12.62 -5.16 7.87
N THR A 337 -11.65 -6.07 7.85
CA THR A 337 -10.32 -5.81 7.30
C THR A 337 -10.38 -5.53 5.80
N THR A 338 -11.16 -6.32 5.06
CA THR A 338 -11.41 -6.12 3.62
C THR A 338 -12.00 -4.75 3.34
N ALA A 339 -13.00 -4.34 4.11
CA ALA A 339 -13.62 -3.04 3.96
C ALA A 339 -12.65 -1.88 4.29
N ALA A 340 -11.81 -2.01 5.31
CA ALA A 340 -10.80 -0.99 5.61
C ALA A 340 -9.77 -0.84 4.47
N SER A 341 -9.27 -1.95 3.91
CA SER A 341 -8.38 -1.91 2.75
C SER A 341 -9.07 -1.35 1.50
N ALA A 342 -10.32 -1.75 1.24
CA ALA A 342 -11.12 -1.23 0.14
C ALA A 342 -11.37 0.29 0.29
N GLU A 343 -11.67 0.77 1.50
CA GLU A 343 -11.88 2.18 1.79
C GLU A 343 -10.64 3.00 1.43
N ARG A 344 -9.44 2.58 1.85
CA ARG A 344 -8.18 3.26 1.51
C ARG A 344 -7.87 3.26 0.01
N VAL A 345 -8.17 2.15 -0.68
CA VAL A 345 -8.00 2.07 -2.14
C VAL A 345 -8.99 2.99 -2.85
N PHE A 346 -10.27 2.98 -2.47
CA PHE A 346 -11.26 3.85 -3.11
C PHE A 346 -11.07 5.32 -2.75
N GLU A 347 -10.66 5.66 -1.51
CA GLU A 347 -10.26 7.03 -1.17
C GLU A 347 -9.17 7.53 -2.13
N PHE A 348 -8.16 6.69 -2.42
CA PHE A 348 -7.13 7.05 -3.38
C PHE A 348 -7.66 7.22 -4.81
N LEU A 349 -8.48 6.28 -5.27
CA LEU A 349 -9.02 6.32 -6.63
C LEU A 349 -10.02 7.47 -6.85
N GLU A 350 -10.67 7.96 -5.80
CA GLU A 350 -11.63 9.07 -5.82
C GLU A 350 -10.98 10.43 -5.53
N GLU A 351 -9.67 10.47 -5.17
CA GLU A 351 -8.95 11.72 -4.92
C GLU A 351 -8.94 12.61 -6.17
N GLU A 352 -8.93 13.92 -5.97
CA GLU A 352 -8.89 14.90 -7.06
C GLU A 352 -7.59 14.77 -7.87
N GLU A 353 -7.73 14.78 -9.19
CA GLU A 353 -6.60 14.74 -10.14
C GLU A 353 -6.13 16.14 -10.49
N GLU A 354 -4.91 16.28 -11.03
CA GLU A 354 -4.44 17.52 -11.63
C GLU A 354 -5.37 17.94 -12.77
N ILE A 355 -5.73 19.23 -12.80
CA ILE A 355 -6.56 19.78 -13.87
C ILE A 355 -5.66 19.95 -15.11
N GLU A 356 -5.98 19.23 -16.17
CA GLU A 356 -5.32 19.37 -17.48
C GLU A 356 -6.14 20.25 -18.44
N VAL A 357 -5.44 21.02 -19.27
CA VAL A 357 -6.04 21.77 -20.38
C VAL A 357 -6.04 20.85 -21.61
N GLU A 358 -7.21 20.31 -21.98
CA GLU A 358 -7.34 19.40 -23.12
C GLU A 358 -7.62 20.11 -24.46
N LYS A 359 -8.20 21.33 -24.42
CA LYS A 359 -8.59 22.06 -25.61
C LYS A 359 -7.94 23.44 -25.63
N ASP A 360 -7.49 23.84 -26.80
CA ASP A 360 -6.90 25.17 -27.08
C ASP A 360 -5.61 25.44 -26.25
N ALA A 361 -4.85 24.39 -25.89
CA ALA A 361 -3.55 24.55 -25.25
C ALA A 361 -2.56 25.27 -26.18
N VAL A 362 -1.78 26.20 -25.62
CA VAL A 362 -0.75 26.94 -26.34
C VAL A 362 0.39 26.00 -26.73
N PRO A 363 0.83 25.97 -28.02
CA PRO A 363 1.98 25.17 -28.44
C PRO A 363 3.30 25.75 -27.89
N VAL A 364 4.24 24.88 -27.48
CA VAL A 364 5.50 25.29 -26.86
C VAL A 364 6.70 25.39 -27.82
N ASP A 365 6.58 24.91 -29.05
CA ASP A 365 7.69 24.76 -30.01
C ASP A 365 8.36 26.09 -30.40
N THR A 366 7.65 27.20 -30.30
CA THR A 366 8.12 28.53 -30.71
C THR A 366 8.54 29.43 -29.55
N LEU A 367 8.50 28.94 -28.34
CA LEU A 367 8.79 29.74 -27.15
C LEU A 367 10.29 29.95 -26.96
N ALA A 368 10.67 31.17 -26.59
CA ALA A 368 12.05 31.60 -26.37
C ALA A 368 12.53 31.33 -24.90
N GLY A 369 11.62 31.42 -23.94
CA GLY A 369 11.91 31.19 -22.54
C GLY A 369 12.00 32.47 -21.69
N ASN A 370 11.29 33.53 -22.07
CA ASN A 370 11.08 34.69 -21.19
C ASN A 370 10.10 34.29 -20.07
N VAL A 371 10.36 34.65 -18.83
CA VAL A 371 9.52 34.32 -17.68
C VAL A 371 9.13 35.59 -16.91
N THR A 372 7.82 35.80 -16.77
CA THR A 372 7.30 36.94 -16.01
C THR A 372 6.41 36.45 -14.86
N PHE A 373 6.67 36.95 -13.67
CA PHE A 373 5.80 36.79 -12.51
C PHE A 373 5.06 38.11 -12.28
N GLU A 374 3.74 38.10 -12.23
CA GLU A 374 2.91 39.27 -12.04
C GLU A 374 2.05 39.10 -10.78
N HIS A 375 2.38 39.85 -9.74
CA HIS A 375 1.63 39.89 -8.46
C HIS A 375 1.31 38.51 -7.89
N VAL A 376 2.28 37.58 -7.91
CA VAL A 376 2.09 36.19 -7.52
C VAL A 376 1.94 36.09 -6.01
N ASN A 377 0.83 35.50 -5.60
CA ASN A 377 0.54 35.16 -4.21
C ASN A 377 0.29 33.67 -4.09
N PHE A 378 0.90 33.04 -3.06
CA PHE A 378 0.75 31.60 -2.85
C PHE A 378 0.93 31.17 -1.40
N GLY A 379 0.14 30.17 -0.99
CA GLY A 379 0.29 29.43 0.26
C GLY A 379 -0.22 28.00 0.12
N TYR A 380 0.46 27.03 0.72
CA TYR A 380 0.01 25.63 0.71
C TYR A 380 -1.31 25.42 1.47
N ASN A 381 -1.56 26.27 2.46
CA ASN A 381 -2.81 26.33 3.21
C ASN A 381 -3.40 27.72 3.13
N LYS A 382 -4.73 27.83 3.26
CA LYS A 382 -5.45 29.12 3.16
C LYS A 382 -5.05 30.13 4.23
N ASP A 383 -4.54 29.64 5.37
CA ASP A 383 -4.20 30.48 6.53
C ASP A 383 -2.74 30.92 6.59
N GLN A 384 -1.91 30.49 5.64
CA GLN A 384 -0.48 30.81 5.64
C GLN A 384 0.02 31.14 4.24
N THR A 385 0.20 32.42 3.95
CA THR A 385 0.86 32.88 2.73
C THR A 385 2.36 32.66 2.84
N ILE A 386 2.98 32.15 1.78
CA ILE A 386 4.43 31.86 1.69
C ILE A 386 5.10 32.74 0.63
N ILE A 387 4.41 33.12 -0.42
CA ILE A 387 4.84 34.07 -1.43
C ILE A 387 3.84 35.21 -1.43
N ASN A 388 4.34 36.46 -1.28
CA ASN A 388 3.52 37.65 -1.18
C ASN A 388 3.87 38.59 -2.34
N ASP A 389 2.90 38.95 -3.17
CA ASP A 389 2.98 39.96 -4.23
C ASP A 389 4.29 39.91 -5.06
N PHE A 390 4.73 38.69 -5.40
CA PHE A 390 6.00 38.44 -6.06
C PHE A 390 5.90 38.84 -7.54
N SER A 391 6.73 39.81 -7.96
CA SER A 391 6.76 40.31 -9.34
C SER A 391 8.19 40.43 -9.85
N VAL A 392 8.50 39.81 -10.99
CA VAL A 392 9.80 39.90 -11.68
C VAL A 392 9.63 39.58 -13.16
N ASP A 393 10.45 40.27 -14.00
CA ASP A 393 10.56 40.00 -15.44
C ASP A 393 11.96 39.49 -15.77
N VAL A 394 12.04 38.28 -16.33
CA VAL A 394 13.28 37.56 -16.69
C VAL A 394 13.28 37.32 -18.19
N LYS A 395 14.32 37.77 -18.85
CA LYS A 395 14.47 37.65 -20.31
C LYS A 395 15.20 36.38 -20.71
N GLU A 396 14.96 35.92 -21.92
CA GLU A 396 15.68 34.81 -22.52
C GLU A 396 17.19 34.91 -22.31
N GLY A 397 17.79 33.78 -21.86
CA GLY A 397 19.24 33.64 -21.66
C GLY A 397 19.77 34.27 -20.38
N GLN A 398 18.95 34.93 -19.53
CA GLN A 398 19.40 35.50 -18.27
C GLN A 398 19.62 34.42 -17.20
N LYS A 399 20.69 34.63 -16.43
CA LYS A 399 20.96 33.86 -15.20
C LYS A 399 20.39 34.60 -14.00
N VAL A 400 19.41 33.98 -13.33
CA VAL A 400 18.74 34.53 -12.14
C VAL A 400 19.17 33.74 -10.91
N ALA A 401 19.88 34.40 -9.99
CA ALA A 401 20.21 33.81 -8.68
C ALA A 401 19.13 34.15 -7.66
N ILE A 402 18.59 33.11 -6.99
CA ILE A 402 17.62 33.27 -5.90
C ILE A 402 18.34 33.03 -4.58
N VAL A 403 18.47 34.07 -3.78
CA VAL A 403 19.19 34.05 -2.49
C VAL A 403 18.26 34.40 -1.34
N GLY A 404 18.57 33.96 -0.14
CA GLY A 404 17.80 34.23 1.08
C GLY A 404 17.92 33.13 2.12
N PRO A 405 17.47 33.36 3.35
CA PRO A 405 17.53 32.38 4.43
C PRO A 405 16.67 31.16 4.18
N THR A 406 16.88 30.11 4.98
CA THR A 406 16.01 28.93 4.93
C THR A 406 14.58 29.33 5.31
N GLY A 407 13.60 28.87 4.51
CA GLY A 407 12.19 29.25 4.70
C GLY A 407 11.77 30.56 4.00
N ALA A 408 12.64 31.22 3.24
CA ALA A 408 12.31 32.44 2.50
C ALA A 408 11.35 32.23 1.31
N GLY A 409 11.05 30.97 0.90
CA GLY A 409 10.15 30.68 -0.19
C GLY A 409 10.82 30.25 -1.51
N LYS A 410 12.17 30.15 -1.55
CA LYS A 410 12.95 29.83 -2.77
C LYS A 410 12.44 28.55 -3.50
N THR A 411 12.37 27.43 -2.79
CA THR A 411 11.89 26.15 -3.36
C THR A 411 10.40 26.21 -3.75
N THR A 412 9.61 27.01 -3.03
CA THR A 412 8.19 27.22 -3.37
C THR A 412 8.05 27.94 -4.73
N LEU A 413 8.89 28.94 -4.99
CA LEU A 413 8.90 29.65 -6.27
C LEU A 413 9.18 28.70 -7.43
N ILE A 414 10.16 27.80 -7.27
CA ILE A 414 10.48 26.78 -8.28
C ILE A 414 9.28 25.83 -8.52
N LYS A 415 8.61 25.39 -7.45
CA LYS A 415 7.42 24.53 -7.57
C LYS A 415 6.27 25.22 -8.31
N LEU A 416 6.11 26.54 -8.14
CA LEU A 416 5.13 27.32 -8.87
C LEU A 416 5.50 27.48 -10.36
N LEU A 417 6.76 27.74 -10.66
CA LEU A 417 7.26 27.87 -12.03
C LEU A 417 7.06 26.56 -12.82
N MET A 418 7.33 25.40 -12.19
CA MET A 418 7.09 24.07 -12.76
C MET A 418 5.60 23.67 -12.80
N ARG A 419 4.72 24.55 -12.32
CA ARG A 419 3.30 24.27 -12.17
C ARG A 419 3.00 22.97 -11.44
N PHE A 420 3.78 22.65 -10.36
CA PHE A 420 3.41 21.62 -9.39
C PHE A 420 2.26 22.08 -8.49
N TYR A 421 2.10 23.40 -8.40
CA TYR A 421 0.98 24.08 -7.75
C TYR A 421 0.55 25.25 -8.62
N ASP A 422 -0.75 25.51 -8.68
CA ASP A 422 -1.27 26.72 -9.27
C ASP A 422 -1.26 27.87 -8.24
N VAL A 423 -1.00 29.10 -8.67
CA VAL A 423 -0.94 30.28 -7.82
C VAL A 423 -2.31 30.62 -7.22
N ASN A 424 -2.35 31.19 -6.00
CA ASN A 424 -3.59 31.65 -5.39
C ASN A 424 -4.04 33.04 -5.89
N GLY A 425 -3.10 33.86 -6.34
CA GLY A 425 -3.33 35.17 -6.92
C GLY A 425 -2.22 35.55 -7.89
N GLY A 426 -2.50 36.48 -8.82
CA GLY A 426 -1.57 36.83 -9.87
C GLY A 426 -1.43 35.77 -10.96
N CYS A 427 -0.36 35.86 -11.74
CA CYS A 427 -0.05 34.88 -12.79
C CYS A 427 1.46 34.73 -13.00
N ILE A 428 1.86 33.57 -13.53
CA ILE A 428 3.20 33.30 -14.05
C ILE A 428 3.04 33.14 -15.57
N LYS A 429 3.86 33.81 -16.32
CA LYS A 429 3.81 33.77 -17.78
C LYS A 429 5.12 33.28 -18.38
N VAL A 430 5.03 32.51 -19.45
CA VAL A 430 6.17 32.14 -20.30
C VAL A 430 5.90 32.74 -21.69
N ASP A 431 6.82 33.59 -22.15
CA ASP A 431 6.67 34.37 -23.40
C ASP A 431 5.33 35.12 -23.52
N GLY A 432 4.85 35.68 -22.41
CA GLY A 432 3.62 36.45 -22.31
C GLY A 432 2.33 35.64 -22.16
N GLN A 433 2.39 34.31 -22.21
CA GLN A 433 1.25 33.40 -22.02
C GLN A 433 1.22 32.84 -20.60
N ASP A 434 0.05 32.82 -19.97
CA ASP A 434 -0.09 32.26 -18.62
C ASP A 434 0.21 30.73 -18.60
N ILE A 435 1.03 30.28 -17.66
CA ILE A 435 1.40 28.86 -17.56
C ILE A 435 0.19 27.94 -17.36
N ARG A 436 -0.96 28.47 -16.94
CA ARG A 436 -2.21 27.72 -16.78
C ARG A 436 -2.89 27.41 -18.12
N GLU A 437 -2.52 28.07 -19.19
CA GLU A 437 -3.07 27.88 -20.56
C GLU A 437 -2.31 26.78 -21.34
N PHE A 438 -1.15 26.35 -20.84
CA PHE A 438 -0.40 25.26 -21.44
C PHE A 438 -0.88 23.90 -20.89
N LYS A 439 -0.71 22.87 -21.71
CA LYS A 439 -0.75 21.49 -21.19
C LYS A 439 0.46 21.27 -20.27
N ARG A 440 0.25 20.64 -19.11
CA ARG A 440 1.32 20.48 -18.10
C ARG A 440 2.54 19.70 -18.63
N SER A 441 2.29 18.65 -19.44
CA SER A 441 3.36 17.90 -20.10
C SER A 441 4.25 18.80 -20.96
N ASP A 442 3.62 19.58 -21.85
CA ASP A 442 4.30 20.40 -22.83
C ASP A 442 5.04 21.56 -22.14
N LEU A 443 4.42 22.18 -21.13
CA LEU A 443 5.09 23.18 -20.29
C LEU A 443 6.35 22.59 -19.61
N ARG A 444 6.24 21.40 -19.02
CA ARG A 444 7.36 20.75 -18.30
C ARG A 444 8.49 20.31 -19.24
N GLU A 445 8.24 20.04 -20.50
CA GLU A 445 9.29 19.75 -21.50
C GLU A 445 10.21 20.95 -21.74
N MET A 446 9.73 22.19 -21.51
CA MET A 446 10.57 23.38 -21.61
C MET A 446 11.59 23.50 -20.48
N PHE A 447 11.40 22.80 -19.38
CA PHE A 447 12.22 22.91 -18.18
C PHE A 447 13.21 21.75 -18.02
N GLY A 448 14.46 22.09 -17.75
CA GLY A 448 15.46 21.15 -17.24
C GLY A 448 15.71 21.38 -15.75
N MET A 449 15.80 20.33 -14.98
CA MET A 449 15.94 20.44 -13.53
C MET A 449 17.13 19.64 -13.02
N VAL A 450 18.01 20.29 -12.25
CA VAL A 450 19.08 19.63 -11.48
C VAL A 450 18.86 19.99 -10.03
N LEU A 451 18.41 18.99 -9.24
CA LEU A 451 18.08 19.16 -7.82
C LEU A 451 19.27 18.78 -6.93
N GLN A 452 19.22 19.27 -5.69
CA GLN A 452 20.15 18.90 -4.63
C GLN A 452 20.13 17.40 -4.35
N ASP A 453 18.93 16.83 -4.19
CA ASP A 453 18.73 15.39 -4.02
C ASP A 453 18.71 14.73 -5.39
N THR A 454 19.87 14.21 -5.81
CA THR A 454 20.03 13.54 -7.08
C THR A 454 19.38 12.16 -7.05
N TRP A 455 18.41 11.94 -7.92
CA TRP A 455 17.75 10.65 -8.07
C TRP A 455 18.11 9.98 -9.38
N LEU A 456 18.50 8.69 -9.30
CA LEU A 456 18.86 7.86 -10.43
C LEU A 456 18.06 6.56 -10.39
N TYR A 457 17.70 6.04 -11.57
CA TYR A 457 17.06 4.75 -11.71
C TYR A 457 18.02 3.59 -11.37
N ASN A 458 17.47 2.51 -10.83
CA ASN A 458 18.13 1.20 -10.81
C ASN A 458 18.17 0.64 -12.24
N ALA A 459 19.13 1.14 -13.01
CA ALA A 459 19.32 0.85 -14.43
C ALA A 459 20.77 1.18 -14.82
N SER A 460 21.14 0.99 -16.08
CA SER A 460 22.48 1.33 -16.55
C SER A 460 22.75 2.85 -16.48
N ILE A 461 24.03 3.24 -16.44
CA ILE A 461 24.42 4.67 -16.55
C ILE A 461 23.88 5.24 -17.85
N ARG A 462 23.95 4.50 -18.95
CA ARG A 462 23.40 4.83 -20.26
C ARG A 462 21.92 5.20 -20.16
N ASP A 463 21.11 4.34 -19.57
CA ASP A 463 19.65 4.56 -19.45
C ASP A 463 19.31 5.72 -18.54
N ASN A 464 20.13 5.94 -17.50
CA ASN A 464 19.99 7.10 -16.64
C ASN A 464 20.23 8.43 -17.36
N ILE A 465 21.19 8.51 -18.28
CA ILE A 465 21.42 9.69 -19.11
C ILE A 465 20.33 9.81 -20.19
N ARG A 466 20.00 8.69 -20.88
CA ARG A 466 18.96 8.61 -21.92
C ARG A 466 17.58 9.04 -21.42
N TYR A 467 17.34 8.99 -20.10
CA TYR A 467 16.07 9.46 -19.51
C TYR A 467 15.74 10.92 -19.86
N GLY A 468 16.73 11.75 -20.16
CA GLY A 468 16.52 13.12 -20.65
C GLY A 468 15.92 13.19 -22.06
N LYS A 469 16.21 12.18 -22.92
CA LYS A 469 15.70 12.07 -24.30
C LYS A 469 15.72 10.60 -24.70
N LEU A 470 14.55 9.94 -24.67
CA LEU A 470 14.42 8.48 -24.80
C LEU A 470 14.87 7.92 -26.16
N ASP A 471 14.77 8.72 -27.22
CA ASP A 471 15.17 8.39 -28.58
C ASP A 471 16.61 8.82 -28.94
N ALA A 472 17.39 9.29 -27.96
CA ALA A 472 18.76 9.73 -28.15
C ALA A 472 19.67 8.62 -28.67
N SER A 473 20.50 8.97 -29.65
CA SER A 473 21.56 8.10 -30.17
C SER A 473 22.70 7.92 -29.16
N GLU A 474 23.54 6.92 -29.39
CA GLU A 474 24.71 6.68 -28.56
C GLU A 474 25.70 7.84 -28.57
N GLU A 475 25.86 8.48 -29.72
CA GLU A 475 26.72 9.65 -29.90
C GLU A 475 26.18 10.86 -29.09
N GLU A 476 24.86 11.08 -29.06
CA GLU A 476 24.22 12.13 -28.26
C GLU A 476 24.43 11.88 -26.77
N ILE A 477 24.25 10.64 -26.29
CA ILE A 477 24.44 10.28 -24.90
C ILE A 477 25.89 10.52 -24.48
N GLN A 478 26.86 10.05 -25.27
CA GLN A 478 28.28 10.29 -24.99
C GLN A 478 28.66 11.76 -25.10
N GLY A 479 28.08 12.49 -26.05
CA GLY A 479 28.21 13.95 -26.19
C GLY A 479 27.79 14.69 -24.93
N ALA A 480 26.61 14.38 -24.42
CA ALA A 480 26.07 14.94 -23.18
C ALA A 480 26.96 14.58 -21.96
N ALA A 481 27.42 13.33 -21.88
CA ALA A 481 28.33 12.91 -20.83
C ALA A 481 29.69 13.64 -20.87
N ARG A 482 30.23 13.95 -22.06
CA ARG A 482 31.45 14.75 -22.22
C ARG A 482 31.22 16.19 -21.79
N ALA A 483 30.12 16.80 -22.21
CA ALA A 483 29.77 18.17 -21.84
C ALA A 483 29.53 18.33 -20.33
N ALA A 484 29.05 17.26 -19.68
CA ALA A 484 28.90 17.20 -18.21
C ALA A 484 30.16 16.76 -17.47
N TYR A 485 31.31 16.60 -18.11
CA TYR A 485 32.55 16.05 -17.53
C TYR A 485 32.38 14.69 -16.86
N ALA A 486 31.36 13.93 -17.24
CA ALA A 486 31.05 12.61 -16.72
C ALA A 486 31.74 11.46 -17.49
N HIS A 487 32.04 11.62 -18.79
CA HIS A 487 32.51 10.59 -19.68
C HIS A 487 33.72 9.84 -19.14
N HIS A 488 34.76 10.55 -18.66
CA HIS A 488 35.99 9.93 -18.16
C HIS A 488 35.74 8.99 -16.97
N PHE A 489 34.95 9.41 -15.99
CA PHE A 489 34.67 8.52 -14.86
C PHE A 489 33.83 7.31 -15.30
N ILE A 490 32.90 7.49 -16.25
CA ILE A 490 32.08 6.38 -16.77
C ILE A 490 32.96 5.32 -17.41
N GLU A 491 33.92 5.70 -18.25
CA GLU A 491 34.84 4.78 -18.90
C GLU A 491 35.75 4.02 -17.90
N THR A 492 36.00 4.61 -16.73
CA THR A 492 36.80 3.96 -15.68
C THR A 492 36.01 2.96 -14.84
N GLN A 493 34.69 2.94 -14.97
CA GLN A 493 33.82 2.00 -14.24
C GLN A 493 33.84 0.61 -14.90
N PRO A 494 33.70 -0.47 -14.10
CA PRO A 494 33.50 -1.81 -14.65
C PRO A 494 32.21 -1.84 -15.49
N GLY A 495 32.33 -2.08 -16.81
CA GLY A 495 31.19 -2.05 -17.75
C GLY A 495 30.93 -0.70 -18.41
N GLY A 496 31.61 0.38 -18.02
CA GLY A 496 31.44 1.71 -18.62
C GLY A 496 29.99 2.21 -18.57
N TYR A 497 29.43 2.59 -19.71
CA TYR A 497 28.04 3.04 -19.84
C TYR A 497 27.00 1.97 -19.49
N ASP A 498 27.35 0.69 -19.58
CA ASP A 498 26.43 -0.42 -19.26
C ASP A 498 26.51 -0.85 -17.77
N MET A 499 27.32 -0.16 -16.96
CA MET A 499 27.34 -0.38 -15.52
C MET A 499 25.97 -0.08 -14.92
N GLU A 500 25.42 -1.05 -14.18
CA GLU A 500 24.16 -0.88 -13.45
C GLU A 500 24.37 -0.10 -12.15
N ILE A 501 23.52 0.88 -11.93
CA ILE A 501 23.42 1.61 -10.67
C ILE A 501 22.49 0.83 -9.76
N ASN A 502 22.94 0.49 -8.54
CA ASN A 502 22.13 -0.28 -7.60
C ASN A 502 20.98 0.56 -7.01
N GLU A 503 20.01 -0.12 -6.39
CA GLU A 503 18.79 0.49 -5.85
C GLU A 503 19.07 1.66 -4.88
N GLU A 504 20.11 1.53 -4.04
CA GLU A 504 20.52 2.58 -3.11
C GLU A 504 21.43 3.63 -3.76
N SER A 505 21.84 3.41 -5.02
CA SER A 505 22.82 4.23 -5.74
C SER A 505 24.13 4.49 -4.96
N ASN A 506 24.53 3.53 -4.10
CA ASN A 506 25.71 3.66 -3.24
C ASN A 506 27.00 3.16 -3.91
N ASN A 507 26.91 2.61 -5.12
CA ASN A 507 28.06 2.17 -5.92
C ASN A 507 28.70 3.30 -6.74
N ILE A 508 28.18 4.53 -6.65
CA ILE A 508 28.77 5.76 -7.21
C ILE A 508 28.73 6.88 -6.18
N SER A 509 29.70 7.82 -6.25
CA SER A 509 29.77 8.94 -5.32
C SER A 509 28.68 9.98 -5.58
N GLN A 510 28.38 10.83 -4.56
CA GLN A 510 27.39 11.90 -4.69
C GLN A 510 27.71 12.89 -5.82
N GLY A 511 28.99 13.25 -5.99
CA GLY A 511 29.42 14.09 -7.10
C GLY A 511 29.24 13.43 -8.49
N GLN A 512 29.50 12.12 -8.58
CA GLN A 512 29.25 11.37 -9.81
C GLN A 512 27.74 11.31 -10.14
N LYS A 513 26.86 11.12 -9.15
CA LYS A 513 25.40 11.20 -9.34
C LYS A 513 25.01 12.56 -9.92
N GLN A 514 25.58 13.63 -9.37
CA GLN A 514 25.27 14.99 -9.83
C GLN A 514 25.73 15.23 -11.27
N LEU A 515 26.93 14.77 -11.67
CA LEU A 515 27.39 14.84 -13.05
C LEU A 515 26.47 14.06 -14.02
N LEU A 516 25.93 12.90 -13.61
CA LEU A 516 24.97 12.14 -14.43
C LEU A 516 23.62 12.88 -14.57
N THR A 517 23.14 13.53 -13.53
CA THR A 517 21.90 14.35 -13.63
C THR A 517 22.10 15.59 -14.48
N ILE A 518 23.30 16.20 -14.45
CA ILE A 518 23.66 17.30 -15.37
C ILE A 518 23.72 16.77 -16.83
N ALA A 519 24.33 15.60 -17.06
CA ALA A 519 24.35 14.99 -18.39
C ALA A 519 22.93 14.72 -18.94
N ARG A 520 22.02 14.25 -18.06
CA ARG A 520 20.59 14.09 -18.38
C ARG A 520 19.94 15.39 -18.81
N ALA A 521 20.22 16.48 -18.07
CA ALA A 521 19.65 17.80 -18.37
C ALA A 521 20.25 18.40 -19.68
N ILE A 522 21.55 18.17 -19.96
CA ILE A 522 22.19 18.58 -21.21
C ILE A 522 21.56 17.84 -22.40
N LEU A 523 21.32 16.53 -22.26
CA LEU A 523 20.72 15.70 -23.31
C LEU A 523 19.27 16.10 -23.61
N ALA A 524 18.52 16.55 -22.59
CA ALA A 524 17.15 17.02 -22.74
C ALA A 524 17.05 18.37 -23.50
N ASP A 525 18.11 19.17 -23.50
CA ASP A 525 18.22 20.49 -24.16
C ASP A 525 17.05 21.46 -23.91
N PRO A 526 16.68 21.73 -22.65
CA PRO A 526 15.54 22.57 -22.30
C PRO A 526 15.82 24.06 -22.55
N LYS A 527 14.75 24.86 -22.68
CA LYS A 527 14.83 26.33 -22.81
C LYS A 527 15.08 27.04 -21.48
N ILE A 528 14.50 26.51 -20.41
CA ILE A 528 14.57 27.08 -19.07
C ILE A 528 15.20 26.05 -18.14
N LEU A 529 16.13 26.49 -17.30
CA LEU A 529 16.81 25.66 -16.33
C LEU A 529 16.45 26.04 -14.91
N ILE A 530 16.31 25.04 -14.08
CA ILE A 530 16.12 25.14 -12.64
C ILE A 530 17.23 24.35 -11.96
N LEU A 531 18.07 25.07 -11.21
CA LEU A 531 19.26 24.51 -10.60
C LEU A 531 19.22 24.74 -9.09
N ASP A 532 19.39 23.67 -8.29
CA ASP A 532 19.52 23.75 -6.83
C ASP A 532 20.95 23.33 -6.44
N GLU A 533 21.74 24.32 -5.99
CA GLU A 533 23.19 24.22 -5.89
C GLU A 533 23.68 23.82 -4.49
N ALA A 534 23.25 22.71 -3.93
CA ALA A 534 23.81 22.25 -2.67
C ALA A 534 24.80 21.09 -2.85
N THR A 535 26.09 21.36 -2.67
CA THR A 535 27.21 20.38 -2.82
C THR A 535 27.98 20.17 -1.52
N SER A 536 27.33 20.09 -0.38
CA SER A 536 27.96 20.04 0.95
C SER A 536 28.82 18.78 1.25
N SER A 537 28.96 17.83 0.30
CA SER A 537 29.61 16.54 0.58
C SER A 537 30.46 16.01 -0.58
N VAL A 538 31.03 16.91 -1.41
CA VAL A 538 31.81 16.54 -2.61
C VAL A 538 33.26 17.04 -2.45
N ASP A 539 34.22 16.26 -2.94
CA ASP A 539 35.64 16.71 -2.97
C ASP A 539 35.84 17.88 -3.95
N THR A 540 36.85 18.74 -3.66
CA THR A 540 37.12 19.97 -4.39
C THR A 540 37.29 19.76 -5.91
N ARG A 541 37.96 18.68 -6.33
CA ARG A 541 38.19 18.42 -7.75
C ARG A 541 36.90 18.04 -8.50
N THR A 542 36.04 17.27 -7.86
CA THR A 542 34.73 16.92 -8.41
C THR A 542 33.81 18.12 -8.39
N GLU A 543 33.93 18.97 -7.38
CA GLU A 543 33.21 20.23 -7.28
C GLU A 543 33.53 21.18 -8.45
N GLU A 544 34.80 21.35 -8.80
CA GLU A 544 35.21 22.13 -9.98
C GLU A 544 34.59 21.61 -11.27
N ARG A 545 34.54 20.26 -11.44
CA ARG A 545 33.93 19.64 -12.62
C ARG A 545 32.42 19.88 -12.65
N ILE A 546 31.73 19.79 -11.52
CA ILE A 546 30.31 20.08 -11.42
C ILE A 546 30.05 21.53 -11.82
N GLN A 547 30.86 22.47 -11.33
CA GLN A 547 30.73 23.88 -11.68
C GLN A 547 30.89 24.10 -13.21
N MET A 548 31.96 23.55 -13.80
CA MET A 548 32.16 23.64 -15.25
C MET A 548 31.01 23.01 -16.04
N ALA A 549 30.46 21.90 -15.56
CA ALA A 549 29.31 21.23 -16.19
C ALA A 549 28.03 22.07 -16.08
N MET A 550 27.82 22.73 -14.94
CA MET A 550 26.71 23.65 -14.74
C MET A 550 26.82 24.89 -15.63
N ASP A 551 28.03 25.48 -15.75
CA ASP A 551 28.26 26.64 -16.62
C ASP A 551 28.00 26.27 -18.09
N ASN A 552 28.45 25.09 -18.53
CA ASN A 552 28.12 24.59 -19.87
C ASN A 552 26.59 24.41 -20.07
N LEU A 553 25.92 23.85 -19.06
CA LEU A 553 24.47 23.64 -19.11
C LEU A 553 23.71 24.98 -19.20
N MET A 554 24.11 26.01 -18.45
CA MET A 554 23.45 27.32 -18.43
C MET A 554 23.67 28.18 -19.68
N GLN A 555 24.68 27.87 -20.49
CA GLN A 555 25.05 28.71 -21.64
C GLN A 555 23.90 28.84 -22.64
N GLY A 556 23.45 30.08 -22.86
CA GLY A 556 22.38 30.43 -23.82
C GLY A 556 20.97 30.07 -23.37
N ARG A 557 20.76 29.69 -22.10
CA ARG A 557 19.47 29.30 -21.53
C ARG A 557 19.06 30.19 -20.37
N THR A 558 17.76 30.46 -20.26
CA THR A 558 17.20 31.15 -19.10
C THR A 558 17.35 30.25 -17.86
N SER A 559 18.05 30.69 -16.82
CA SER A 559 18.43 29.82 -15.70
C SER A 559 18.03 30.43 -14.37
N PHE A 560 17.25 29.70 -13.58
CA PHE A 560 16.91 30.00 -12.20
C PHE A 560 17.76 29.14 -11.27
N VAL A 561 18.63 29.77 -10.47
CA VAL A 561 19.58 29.08 -9.61
C VAL A 561 19.28 29.41 -8.15
N ILE A 562 18.96 28.40 -7.33
CA ILE A 562 18.98 28.56 -5.87
C ILE A 562 20.45 28.54 -5.46
N ALA A 563 21.02 29.73 -5.34
CA ALA A 563 22.45 29.88 -5.16
C ALA A 563 22.87 29.73 -3.72
N HIS A 564 23.79 28.79 -3.48
CA HIS A 564 24.48 28.57 -2.22
C HIS A 564 26.00 28.86 -2.31
N ARG A 565 26.48 29.22 -3.51
CA ARG A 565 27.88 29.53 -3.79
C ARG A 565 28.07 30.97 -4.23
N LEU A 566 29.19 31.51 -3.79
CA LEU A 566 29.58 32.88 -4.08
C LEU A 566 29.81 33.14 -5.58
N SER A 567 30.43 32.19 -6.29
CA SER A 567 30.69 32.29 -7.73
C SER A 567 29.40 32.44 -8.53
N THR A 568 28.42 31.58 -8.26
CA THR A 568 27.13 31.58 -8.97
C THR A 568 26.34 32.87 -8.71
N ILE A 569 26.44 33.42 -7.49
CA ILE A 569 25.78 34.69 -7.14
C ILE A 569 26.43 35.85 -7.89
N LYS A 570 27.78 35.89 -7.95
CA LYS A 570 28.51 36.99 -8.63
C LYS A 570 28.28 37.03 -10.14
N ASP A 571 28.16 35.86 -10.77
CA ASP A 571 28.02 35.72 -12.22
C ASP A 571 26.56 35.78 -12.68
N ALA A 572 25.61 36.06 -11.80
CA ALA A 572 24.20 36.20 -12.13
C ALA A 572 23.86 37.59 -12.73
N ASP A 573 23.07 37.59 -13.80
CA ASP A 573 22.55 38.85 -14.40
C ASP A 573 21.58 39.53 -13.46
N VAL A 574 20.78 38.74 -12.73
CA VAL A 574 19.77 39.22 -11.76
C VAL A 574 19.86 38.40 -10.50
N ILE A 575 19.97 39.07 -9.37
CA ILE A 575 19.87 38.46 -8.05
C ILE A 575 18.53 38.85 -7.44
N LEU A 576 17.72 37.84 -7.05
CA LEU A 576 16.48 38.02 -6.32
C LEU A 576 16.73 37.67 -4.86
N VAL A 577 16.67 38.66 -4.01
CA VAL A 577 16.88 38.51 -2.57
C VAL A 577 15.55 38.33 -1.87
N MET A 578 15.30 37.11 -1.40
CA MET A 578 14.02 36.74 -0.78
C MET A 578 14.13 36.69 0.75
N ASN A 579 13.12 37.25 1.39
CA ASN A 579 12.93 37.13 2.84
C ASN A 579 11.45 37.04 3.18
N HIS A 580 11.04 36.01 3.92
CA HIS A 580 9.65 35.75 4.32
C HIS A 580 8.61 35.83 3.17
N GLY A 581 8.99 35.39 1.97
CA GLY A 581 8.12 35.31 0.81
C GLY A 581 8.08 36.56 -0.09
N ASP A 582 8.77 37.61 0.31
CA ASP A 582 8.88 38.87 -0.45
C ASP A 582 10.24 38.97 -1.16
N ILE A 583 10.29 39.68 -2.30
CA ILE A 583 11.54 40.19 -2.86
C ILE A 583 11.89 41.45 -2.08
N VAL A 584 12.91 41.38 -1.21
CA VAL A 584 13.37 42.54 -0.47
C VAL A 584 14.36 43.41 -1.25
N GLU A 585 15.13 42.80 -2.16
CA GLU A 585 16.06 43.47 -3.04
C GLU A 585 16.18 42.73 -4.37
N GLN A 586 16.43 43.48 -5.43
CA GLN A 586 16.69 42.98 -6.79
C GLN A 586 17.76 43.84 -7.46
N GLY A 587 18.69 43.23 -8.19
CA GLY A 587 19.75 43.87 -8.93
C GLY A 587 20.90 42.93 -9.25
N ASN A 588 22.03 43.44 -9.74
CA ASN A 588 23.24 42.65 -9.89
C ASN A 588 24.11 42.70 -8.60
N HIS A 589 25.17 41.91 -8.59
CA HIS A 589 26.05 41.79 -7.42
C HIS A 589 26.63 43.13 -6.93
N GLU A 590 27.15 43.93 -7.87
CA GLU A 590 27.78 45.20 -7.54
C GLU A 590 26.78 46.25 -7.03
N GLU A 591 25.62 46.34 -7.67
CA GLU A 591 24.52 47.22 -7.27
C GLU A 591 24.02 46.92 -5.86
N LEU A 592 23.80 45.62 -5.57
CA LEU A 592 23.27 45.20 -4.28
C LEU A 592 24.28 45.35 -3.13
N LEU A 593 25.56 45.11 -3.40
CA LEU A 593 26.62 45.40 -2.43
C LEU A 593 26.72 46.91 -2.14
N ALA A 594 26.68 47.75 -3.18
CA ALA A 594 26.75 49.20 -3.04
C ALA A 594 25.57 49.78 -2.24
N LYS A 595 24.38 49.13 -2.29
CA LYS A 595 23.20 49.52 -1.50
C LYS A 595 23.41 49.31 0.01
N GLY A 596 24.29 48.38 0.42
CA GLY A 596 24.55 48.11 1.84
C GLY A 596 23.32 47.55 2.59
N GLY A 597 22.41 46.88 1.89
CA GLY A 597 21.15 46.37 2.44
C GLY A 597 21.22 44.91 2.87
N PHE A 598 20.07 44.24 2.85
CA PHE A 598 19.92 42.85 3.29
C PHE A 598 20.85 41.87 2.54
N TYR A 599 21.07 42.10 1.22
CA TYR A 599 22.02 41.33 0.44
C TYR A 599 23.47 41.48 0.95
N ALA A 600 23.88 42.69 1.22
CA ALA A 600 25.23 42.94 1.72
C ALA A 600 25.45 42.30 3.08
N ASP A 601 24.45 42.35 3.98
CA ASP A 601 24.51 41.68 5.29
C ASP A 601 24.58 40.15 5.13
N LEU A 602 23.78 39.58 4.24
CA LEU A 602 23.79 38.15 3.94
C LEU A 602 25.15 37.72 3.36
N TYR A 603 25.67 38.50 2.41
CA TYR A 603 26.96 38.27 1.78
C TYR A 603 28.11 38.29 2.81
N ASN A 604 28.20 39.35 3.61
CA ASN A 604 29.25 39.49 4.61
C ASN A 604 29.18 38.42 5.69
N SER A 605 27.97 38.02 6.11
CA SER A 605 27.79 36.96 7.12
C SER A 605 28.16 35.56 6.64
N GLN A 606 28.01 35.29 5.37
CA GLN A 606 28.23 33.93 4.79
C GLN A 606 29.61 33.77 4.13
N PHE A 607 30.16 34.82 3.56
CA PHE A 607 31.29 34.73 2.64
C PHE A 607 32.51 35.60 2.98
N GLU A 608 32.41 36.59 3.86
CA GLU A 608 33.55 37.47 4.23
C GLU A 608 34.57 36.79 5.18
N ASN A 609 34.18 35.63 5.77
CA ASN A 609 35.05 34.85 6.68
C ASN A 609 35.53 33.52 6.04
N ALA A 610 35.40 33.31 4.72
CA ALA A 610 35.80 32.10 4.02
C ALA A 610 37.09 32.26 3.23
#